data_5e2acf1a2287ad04ceb2495fe5905170
#
_entry.id   5e2acf1a2287ad04ceb2495fe5905170
#
_cell.length_a   1.000
_cell.length_b   1.000
_cell.length_c   1.000
_cell.angle_alpha   90.00
_cell.angle_beta   90.00
_cell.angle_gamma   90.00
#
_symmetry.space_group_name_H-M   'P 1'
#
loop_
_entity.id
_entity.type
_entity.pdbx_description
1 polymer ?
#
loop_
_entity_poly.entity_id
_entity_poly.type
_entity_poly.pdbx_seq_one_letter_code
_entity_poly.pdbx_strand_id
1 'polypeptide(L)'
;MQYSILAIALLCTFAACKKDYQDPSGPSSEQAYSSPTTLANVAVGLQAWYSRDRVGLLYTTVTSGSLLTGETFVTNPGNTDEAQIGAGGNKILNTNAVVTGMWNVSNKIRYEADSVLRRTGPVVTDKGFASGLIAYATIFKALAIGVQANFWEQIPENTSTPALATGGVTFIPGKQGYALAVTALDNAINTVTATPIGTSFLSNIPASVDIVNTLYALKARYALYAGDYTTAMAAADKVNLNVQSTLSFNAQITNPIFALVTATNNIYNVVDSTMGLPVPIQPDLADQRIPFYIARPLKPRFNISGFFKSNLTAVPIYLPGEMLLIKAECYARQHDVTNGLIYLNKVVTKTPAGDVYGVGAALPAVSAGSEPELLTLIYKHRRIELFMGAQELEDSRRFGRPVTERKRNYFPYPFVERNDNPNTPQDPAF
;
A
#
# COMPACT_ATOMS: atom_id res chain seq x y z
N MET A 1 -69.45 -10.83 0.53
CA MET A 1 -68.49 -11.51 -0.38
C MET A 1 -67.39 -10.60 -0.95
N GLN A 2 -67.61 -9.34 -1.30
CA GLN A 2 -66.58 -8.43 -1.84
C GLN A 2 -65.51 -8.05 -0.83
N TYR A 3 -65.82 -7.92 0.45
CA TYR A 3 -64.79 -7.59 1.49
C TYR A 3 -63.87 -8.76 1.86
N SER A 4 -64.31 -9.99 1.67
CA SER A 4 -63.46 -11.18 1.93
C SER A 4 -62.40 -11.40 0.87
N ILE A 5 -62.65 -11.00 -0.39
CA ILE A 5 -61.70 -11.09 -1.49
C ILE A 5 -60.62 -10.02 -1.35
N LEU A 6 -60.96 -8.82 -0.85
CA LEU A 6 -60.02 -7.75 -0.62
C LEU A 6 -59.06 -8.06 0.53
N ALA A 7 -59.49 -8.74 1.59
CA ALA A 7 -58.68 -9.16 2.70
C ALA A 7 -57.64 -10.27 2.32
N ILE A 8 -58.06 -11.19 1.43
CA ILE A 8 -57.13 -12.25 0.94
C ILE A 8 -56.08 -11.66 -0.03
N ALA A 9 -56.46 -10.68 -0.85
CA ALA A 9 -55.49 -9.97 -1.72
C ALA A 9 -54.45 -9.17 -0.93
N LEU A 10 -54.85 -8.58 0.22
CA LEU A 10 -53.91 -7.82 1.08
C LEU A 10 -52.96 -8.71 1.85
N LEU A 11 -53.33 -9.96 2.20
CA LEU A 11 -52.45 -10.92 2.88
C LEU A 11 -51.37 -11.52 1.95
N CYS A 12 -51.59 -11.56 0.63
CA CYS A 12 -50.60 -12.06 -0.33
C CYS A 12 -49.46 -11.08 -0.62
N THR A 13 -49.60 -9.80 -0.27
CA THR A 13 -48.56 -8.80 -0.53
C THR A 13 -47.42 -8.79 0.52
N PHE A 14 -47.58 -9.50 1.65
CA PHE A 14 -46.53 -9.62 2.67
C PHE A 14 -45.64 -10.87 2.54
N ALA A 15 -45.94 -11.76 1.58
CA ALA A 15 -45.05 -12.84 1.22
C ALA A 15 -43.98 -12.38 0.21
N ALA A 16 -43.30 -11.25 0.49
CA ALA A 16 -42.04 -10.92 -0.18
C ALA A 16 -41.02 -11.94 0.29
N CYS A 17 -40.81 -12.98 -0.49
CA CYS A 17 -39.73 -13.91 -0.31
C CYS A 17 -38.45 -13.12 -0.13
N LYS A 18 -37.86 -13.15 1.07
CA LYS A 18 -36.42 -12.92 1.22
C LYS A 18 -35.73 -14.04 0.43
N LYS A 19 -35.56 -13.80 -0.85
CA LYS A 19 -34.68 -14.63 -1.66
C LYS A 19 -33.24 -14.22 -1.23
N ASP A 20 -32.67 -14.97 -0.34
CA ASP A 20 -31.21 -14.97 -0.18
C ASP A 20 -30.66 -15.47 -1.53
N TYR A 21 -30.40 -14.50 -2.40
CA TYR A 21 -29.75 -14.79 -3.68
C TYR A 21 -28.31 -15.17 -3.38
N GLN A 22 -28.06 -16.46 -3.29
CA GLN A 22 -26.71 -17.00 -3.28
C GLN A 22 -26.24 -17.03 -4.73
N ASP A 23 -25.13 -16.33 -5.00
CA ASP A 23 -24.46 -16.43 -6.29
C ASP A 23 -24.03 -17.89 -6.51
N PRO A 24 -24.62 -18.62 -7.47
CA PRO A 24 -24.30 -20.04 -7.68
C PRO A 24 -22.90 -20.24 -8.25
N SER A 25 -22.20 -19.17 -8.67
CA SER A 25 -20.86 -19.23 -9.25
C SER A 25 -19.72 -19.08 -8.23
N GLY A 26 -20.03 -18.79 -6.96
CA GLY A 26 -19.05 -18.61 -5.90
C GLY A 26 -19.44 -19.27 -4.57
N PRO A 27 -18.46 -19.52 -3.67
CA PRO A 27 -18.76 -20.04 -2.34
C PRO A 27 -19.50 -18.97 -1.53
N SER A 28 -20.51 -19.40 -0.72
CA SER A 28 -21.12 -18.50 0.24
C SER A 28 -20.09 -18.01 1.28
N SER A 29 -20.38 -16.87 1.93
CA SER A 29 -19.52 -16.37 3.01
C SER A 29 -19.30 -17.43 4.11
N GLU A 30 -20.30 -18.23 4.42
CA GLU A 30 -20.20 -19.31 5.38
C GLU A 30 -19.23 -20.41 4.90
N GLN A 31 -19.32 -20.82 3.64
CA GLN A 31 -18.41 -21.79 3.03
C GLN A 31 -16.97 -21.26 2.95
N ALA A 32 -16.80 -19.97 2.62
CA ALA A 32 -15.48 -19.35 2.51
C ALA A 32 -14.68 -19.35 3.82
N TYR A 33 -15.35 -19.39 4.97
CA TYR A 33 -14.71 -19.35 6.29
C TYR A 33 -14.87 -20.66 7.10
N SER A 34 -15.22 -21.77 6.47
CA SER A 34 -15.59 -23.03 7.15
C SER A 34 -14.43 -23.96 7.46
N SER A 35 -13.28 -23.80 6.82
CA SER A 35 -12.13 -24.71 6.97
C SER A 35 -10.79 -23.97 6.92
N PRO A 36 -9.68 -24.58 7.42
CA PRO A 36 -8.36 -24.00 7.31
C PRO A 36 -7.95 -23.65 5.87
N THR A 37 -8.23 -24.54 4.92
CA THR A 37 -7.89 -24.35 3.50
C THR A 37 -8.68 -23.20 2.89
N THR A 38 -9.98 -23.10 3.15
CA THR A 38 -10.79 -22.01 2.62
C THR A 38 -10.39 -20.66 3.23
N LEU A 39 -10.04 -20.63 4.52
CA LEU A 39 -9.47 -19.42 5.14
C LEU A 39 -8.13 -19.01 4.51
N ALA A 40 -7.25 -19.97 4.19
CA ALA A 40 -6.01 -19.68 3.47
C ALA A 40 -6.29 -19.12 2.06
N ASN A 41 -7.29 -19.64 1.35
CA ASN A 41 -7.70 -19.11 0.05
C ASN A 41 -8.22 -17.66 0.15
N VAL A 42 -9.00 -17.34 1.18
CA VAL A 42 -9.42 -15.94 1.43
C VAL A 42 -8.20 -15.07 1.71
N ALA A 43 -7.24 -15.54 2.52
CA ALA A 43 -6.02 -14.78 2.80
C ALA A 43 -5.18 -14.54 1.53
N VAL A 44 -5.04 -15.52 0.63
CA VAL A 44 -4.42 -15.34 -0.69
C VAL A 44 -5.23 -14.36 -1.55
N GLY A 45 -6.56 -14.38 -1.42
CA GLY A 45 -7.44 -13.40 -2.05
C GLY A 45 -7.13 -11.96 -1.65
N LEU A 46 -6.64 -11.71 -0.41
CA LEU A 46 -6.21 -10.36 0.01
C LEU A 46 -5.03 -9.84 -0.83
N GLN A 47 -4.04 -10.72 -1.10
CA GLN A 47 -2.94 -10.37 -2.02
C GLN A 47 -3.46 -10.08 -3.42
N ALA A 48 -4.38 -10.90 -3.92
CA ALA A 48 -4.97 -10.70 -5.24
C ALA A 48 -5.73 -9.36 -5.31
N TRP A 49 -6.51 -8.98 -4.31
CA TRP A 49 -7.17 -7.67 -4.22
C TRP A 49 -6.17 -6.52 -4.15
N TYR A 50 -5.04 -6.70 -3.49
CA TYR A 50 -3.98 -5.70 -3.43
C TYR A 50 -3.29 -5.50 -4.79
N SER A 51 -2.96 -6.58 -5.49
CA SER A 51 -2.03 -6.56 -6.63
C SER A 51 -2.69 -6.60 -8.02
N ARG A 52 -4.00 -6.91 -8.12
CA ARG A 52 -4.68 -7.07 -9.41
C ARG A 52 -5.01 -5.73 -10.07
N ASP A 53 -5.18 -5.72 -11.36
CA ASP A 53 -5.78 -4.76 -12.28
C ASP A 53 -5.79 -3.25 -11.87
N ARG A 54 -6.64 -2.44 -12.54
CA ARG A 54 -6.72 -0.98 -12.37
C ARG A 54 -7.36 -0.54 -11.04
N VAL A 55 -8.08 -1.43 -10.35
CA VAL A 55 -8.73 -1.10 -9.06
C VAL A 55 -7.93 -1.58 -7.85
N GLY A 56 -6.95 -2.47 -8.05
CA GLY A 56 -6.08 -2.96 -7.00
C GLY A 56 -5.23 -1.86 -6.36
N LEU A 57 -4.86 -2.07 -5.09
CA LEU A 57 -4.12 -1.05 -4.34
C LEU A 57 -2.74 -0.76 -4.94
N LEU A 58 -2.08 -1.76 -5.54
CA LEU A 58 -0.79 -1.54 -6.19
C LEU A 58 -0.92 -0.51 -7.34
N TYR A 59 -1.90 -0.69 -8.23
CA TYR A 59 -2.10 0.26 -9.33
C TYR A 59 -2.50 1.63 -8.81
N THR A 60 -3.51 1.69 -7.94
CA THR A 60 -4.09 2.96 -7.51
C THR A 60 -3.11 3.79 -6.69
N THR A 61 -2.28 3.16 -5.83
CA THR A 61 -1.30 3.88 -5.00
C THR A 61 -0.08 4.35 -5.79
N VAL A 62 0.50 3.49 -6.64
CA VAL A 62 1.64 3.86 -7.50
C VAL A 62 1.24 4.99 -8.45
N THR A 63 0.08 4.85 -9.11
CA THR A 63 -0.46 5.87 -10.02
C THR A 63 -0.69 7.20 -9.30
N SER A 64 -1.37 7.16 -8.15
CA SER A 64 -1.72 8.37 -7.41
C SER A 64 -0.50 9.08 -6.84
N GLY A 65 0.38 8.33 -6.18
CA GLY A 65 1.58 8.90 -5.58
C GLY A 65 2.48 9.54 -6.62
N SER A 66 2.83 8.81 -7.69
CA SER A 66 3.74 9.28 -8.73
C SER A 66 3.19 10.48 -9.52
N LEU A 67 1.88 10.50 -9.81
CA LEU A 67 1.24 11.64 -10.50
C LEU A 67 1.12 12.87 -9.61
N LEU A 68 0.78 12.69 -8.32
CA LEU A 68 0.67 13.80 -7.36
C LEU A 68 2.01 14.47 -7.07
N THR A 69 3.09 13.71 -7.03
CA THR A 69 4.43 14.23 -6.70
C THR A 69 5.31 14.53 -7.90
N GLY A 70 4.75 14.38 -9.12
CA GLY A 70 5.44 14.75 -10.36
C GLY A 70 6.52 13.77 -10.82
N GLU A 71 6.58 12.55 -10.28
CA GLU A 71 7.46 11.49 -10.81
C GLU A 71 7.03 11.06 -12.20
N THR A 72 5.72 11.06 -12.41
CA THR A 72 5.08 10.72 -13.69
C THR A 72 4.14 11.83 -14.17
N PHE A 73 3.82 11.80 -15.46
CA PHE A 73 2.86 12.70 -16.10
C PHE A 73 1.92 11.92 -17.00
N VAL A 74 0.68 12.39 -17.11
CA VAL A 74 -0.33 11.75 -17.97
C VAL A 74 0.01 11.98 -19.45
N THR A 75 0.10 10.91 -20.20
CA THR A 75 0.39 10.94 -21.64
C THR A 75 -0.86 11.04 -22.49
N ASN A 76 -1.98 10.50 -22.02
CA ASN A 76 -3.27 10.53 -22.68
C ASN A 76 -4.37 11.05 -21.75
N PRO A 77 -4.78 12.32 -21.90
CA PRO A 77 -5.85 12.91 -21.10
C PRO A 77 -7.23 12.23 -21.22
N GLY A 78 -7.42 11.35 -22.23
CA GLY A 78 -8.60 10.52 -22.36
C GLY A 78 -8.75 9.51 -21.20
N ASN A 79 -7.69 9.21 -20.47
CA ASN A 79 -7.74 8.53 -19.18
C ASN A 79 -8.10 9.56 -18.09
N THR A 80 -9.37 9.93 -18.01
CA THR A 80 -9.88 11.08 -17.27
C THR A 80 -9.59 11.03 -15.78
N ASP A 81 -9.63 9.85 -15.17
CA ASP A 81 -9.38 9.67 -13.73
C ASP A 81 -7.91 9.96 -13.40
N GLU A 82 -6.97 9.39 -14.14
CA GLU A 82 -5.55 9.66 -13.99
C GLU A 82 -5.21 11.11 -14.38
N ALA A 83 -5.88 11.67 -15.38
CA ALA A 83 -5.71 13.08 -15.76
C ALA A 83 -6.15 14.04 -14.64
N GLN A 84 -7.25 13.75 -13.94
CA GLN A 84 -7.68 14.50 -12.76
C GLN A 84 -6.63 14.44 -11.64
N ILE A 85 -6.08 13.24 -11.34
CA ILE A 85 -5.03 13.06 -10.34
C ILE A 85 -3.77 13.83 -10.76
N GLY A 86 -3.36 13.71 -12.01
CA GLY A 86 -2.22 14.43 -12.57
C GLY A 86 -2.36 15.96 -12.54
N ALA A 87 -3.59 16.47 -12.64
CA ALA A 87 -3.90 17.89 -12.50
C ALA A 87 -3.92 18.36 -11.04
N GLY A 88 -4.32 17.49 -10.10
CA GLY A 88 -4.34 17.81 -8.68
C GLY A 88 -5.43 18.79 -8.24
N GLY A 89 -5.28 19.33 -7.03
CA GLY A 89 -6.17 20.33 -6.46
C GLY A 89 -7.65 19.94 -6.51
N ASN A 90 -8.51 20.86 -6.89
CA ASN A 90 -9.96 20.65 -7.03
C ASN A 90 -10.37 19.85 -8.28
N LYS A 91 -9.40 19.48 -9.12
CA LYS A 91 -9.71 18.64 -10.30
C LYS A 91 -9.92 17.17 -9.92
N ILE A 92 -9.45 16.75 -8.75
CA ILE A 92 -9.70 15.40 -8.24
C ILE A 92 -11.09 15.37 -7.61
N LEU A 93 -12.04 14.77 -8.32
CA LEU A 93 -13.43 14.67 -7.89
C LEU A 93 -13.62 13.48 -6.92
N ASN A 94 -14.64 13.56 -6.08
CA ASN A 94 -15.04 12.47 -5.19
C ASN A 94 -15.70 11.28 -5.92
N THR A 95 -15.97 11.44 -7.21
CA THR A 95 -16.45 10.38 -8.13
C THR A 95 -15.32 9.77 -8.97
N ASN A 96 -14.07 10.21 -8.79
CA ASN A 96 -12.91 9.68 -9.51
C ASN A 96 -12.77 8.17 -9.24
N ALA A 97 -12.69 7.35 -10.31
CA ALA A 97 -12.73 5.89 -10.19
C ALA A 97 -11.46 5.32 -9.54
N VAL A 98 -10.29 5.95 -9.71
CA VAL A 98 -9.04 5.53 -9.03
C VAL A 98 -9.14 5.79 -7.54
N VAL A 99 -9.65 6.95 -7.13
CA VAL A 99 -9.85 7.32 -5.71
C VAL A 99 -10.88 6.40 -5.05
N THR A 100 -12.03 6.21 -5.72
CA THR A 100 -13.11 5.33 -5.23
C THR A 100 -12.65 3.88 -5.15
N GLY A 101 -11.94 3.39 -6.17
CA GLY A 101 -11.38 2.04 -6.19
C GLY A 101 -10.39 1.81 -5.05
N MET A 102 -9.47 2.74 -4.81
CA MET A 102 -8.49 2.68 -3.71
C MET A 102 -9.21 2.60 -2.35
N TRP A 103 -10.21 3.45 -2.11
CA TRP A 103 -11.01 3.45 -0.89
C TRP A 103 -11.73 2.12 -0.66
N ASN A 104 -12.50 1.69 -1.66
CA ASN A 104 -13.34 0.50 -1.56
C ASN A 104 -12.50 -0.77 -1.38
N VAL A 105 -11.40 -0.90 -2.13
CA VAL A 105 -10.52 -2.08 -2.03
C VAL A 105 -9.76 -2.09 -0.70
N SER A 106 -9.35 -0.93 -0.19
CA SER A 106 -8.75 -0.83 1.15
C SER A 106 -9.71 -1.32 2.24
N ASN A 107 -10.97 -0.85 2.23
CA ASN A 107 -11.98 -1.28 3.18
C ASN A 107 -12.31 -2.78 3.02
N LYS A 108 -12.40 -3.27 1.79
CA LYS A 108 -12.62 -4.69 1.52
C LYS A 108 -11.50 -5.56 2.09
N ILE A 109 -10.25 -5.21 1.83
CA ILE A 109 -9.09 -5.97 2.35
C ILE A 109 -9.10 -5.96 3.89
N ARG A 110 -9.37 -4.82 4.52
CA ARG A 110 -9.45 -4.70 5.98
C ARG A 110 -10.56 -5.60 6.55
N TYR A 111 -11.76 -5.54 5.98
CA TYR A 111 -12.92 -6.33 6.41
C TYR A 111 -12.67 -7.84 6.26
N GLU A 112 -12.18 -8.27 5.11
CA GLU A 112 -11.88 -9.67 4.82
C GLU A 112 -10.75 -10.20 5.73
N ALA A 113 -9.68 -9.41 5.94
CA ALA A 113 -8.61 -9.75 6.86
C ALA A 113 -9.13 -9.89 8.29
N ASP A 114 -9.95 -8.97 8.78
CA ASP A 114 -10.58 -9.06 10.10
C ASP A 114 -11.47 -10.30 10.22
N SER A 115 -12.15 -10.68 9.14
CA SER A 115 -12.95 -11.90 9.10
C SER A 115 -12.10 -13.16 9.20
N VAL A 116 -10.97 -13.22 8.48
CA VAL A 116 -9.99 -14.31 8.62
C VAL A 116 -9.44 -14.37 10.04
N LEU A 117 -9.01 -13.25 10.62
CA LEU A 117 -8.45 -13.18 11.96
C LEU A 117 -9.44 -13.69 13.03
N ARG A 118 -10.69 -13.26 12.96
CA ARG A 118 -11.75 -13.70 13.90
C ARG A 118 -12.07 -15.20 13.77
N ARG A 119 -12.04 -15.73 12.55
CA ARG A 119 -12.40 -17.14 12.29
C ARG A 119 -11.25 -18.12 12.50
N THR A 120 -10.00 -17.65 12.53
CA THR A 120 -8.83 -18.53 12.68
C THR A 120 -8.90 -19.36 13.95
N GLY A 121 -9.13 -18.77 15.12
CA GLY A 121 -9.18 -19.50 16.39
C GLY A 121 -10.23 -20.62 16.43
N PRO A 122 -11.51 -20.35 16.08
CA PRO A 122 -12.57 -21.36 16.07
C PRO A 122 -12.40 -22.47 15.02
N VAL A 123 -11.74 -22.20 13.89
CA VAL A 123 -11.72 -23.10 12.72
C VAL A 123 -10.41 -23.89 12.61
N VAL A 124 -9.28 -23.31 13.02
CA VAL A 124 -7.95 -23.86 12.77
C VAL A 124 -7.37 -24.45 14.05
N THR A 125 -7.25 -25.77 14.11
CA THR A 125 -6.68 -26.51 15.25
C THR A 125 -5.15 -26.63 15.20
N ASP A 126 -4.56 -26.67 14.01
CA ASP A 126 -3.11 -26.64 13.82
C ASP A 126 -2.58 -25.24 14.15
N LYS A 127 -1.84 -25.14 15.25
CA LYS A 127 -1.30 -23.86 15.75
C LYS A 127 -0.30 -23.21 14.80
N GLY A 128 0.53 -24.01 14.10
CA GLY A 128 1.48 -23.51 13.13
C GLY A 128 0.79 -22.96 11.88
N PHE A 129 -0.29 -23.62 11.44
CA PHE A 129 -1.15 -23.10 10.37
C PHE A 129 -1.86 -21.80 10.79
N ALA A 130 -2.45 -21.78 11.98
CA ALA A 130 -3.12 -20.60 12.53
C ALA A 130 -2.18 -19.41 12.63
N SER A 131 -0.96 -19.63 13.11
CA SER A 131 0.08 -18.60 13.21
C SER A 131 0.41 -17.98 11.85
N GLY A 132 0.64 -18.81 10.83
CA GLY A 132 0.90 -18.35 9.47
C GLY A 132 -0.27 -17.59 8.86
N LEU A 133 -1.48 -18.08 9.06
CA LEU A 133 -2.71 -17.43 8.55
C LEU A 133 -2.93 -16.05 9.17
N ILE A 134 -2.76 -15.92 10.48
CA ILE A 134 -2.84 -14.64 11.19
C ILE A 134 -1.79 -13.66 10.65
N ALA A 135 -0.54 -14.10 10.54
CA ALA A 135 0.55 -13.27 10.07
C ALA A 135 0.34 -12.77 8.64
N TYR A 136 -0.02 -13.68 7.73
CA TYR A 136 -0.23 -13.36 6.33
C TYR A 136 -1.42 -12.41 6.11
N ALA A 137 -2.57 -12.66 6.75
CA ALA A 137 -3.72 -11.77 6.67
C ALA A 137 -3.41 -10.37 7.25
N THR A 138 -2.62 -10.31 8.33
CA THR A 138 -2.21 -9.05 8.97
C THR A 138 -1.31 -8.21 8.06
N ILE A 139 -0.45 -8.81 7.22
CA ILE A 139 0.36 -8.08 6.22
C ILE A 139 -0.56 -7.22 5.34
N PHE A 140 -1.57 -7.83 4.73
CA PHE A 140 -2.46 -7.11 3.80
C PHE A 140 -3.41 -6.15 4.53
N LYS A 141 -3.85 -6.48 5.75
CA LYS A 141 -4.58 -5.55 6.61
C LYS A 141 -3.75 -4.29 6.89
N ALA A 142 -2.50 -4.44 7.30
CA ALA A 142 -1.61 -3.32 7.60
C ALA A 142 -1.30 -2.49 6.34
N LEU A 143 -1.07 -3.12 5.19
CA LEU A 143 -0.91 -2.43 3.92
C LEU A 143 -2.15 -1.60 3.57
N ALA A 144 -3.35 -2.15 3.71
CA ALA A 144 -4.59 -1.44 3.41
C ALA A 144 -4.85 -0.25 4.35
N ILE A 145 -4.55 -0.41 5.66
CA ILE A 145 -4.59 0.70 6.63
C ILE A 145 -3.57 1.78 6.23
N GLY A 146 -2.35 1.37 5.90
CA GLY A 146 -1.29 2.29 5.48
C GLY A 146 -1.64 3.07 4.21
N VAL A 147 -2.28 2.44 3.24
CA VAL A 147 -2.81 3.12 2.04
C VAL A 147 -3.83 4.17 2.42
N GLN A 148 -4.82 3.84 3.24
CA GLN A 148 -5.82 4.81 3.66
C GLN A 148 -5.18 5.98 4.41
N ALA A 149 -4.30 5.71 5.38
CA ALA A 149 -3.60 6.74 6.15
C ALA A 149 -2.68 7.63 5.29
N ASN A 150 -2.17 7.10 4.17
CA ASN A 150 -1.37 7.88 3.23
C ASN A 150 -2.23 8.82 2.36
N PHE A 151 -3.40 8.38 1.91
CA PHE A 151 -4.16 9.13 0.91
C PHE A 151 -5.36 9.90 1.48
N TRP A 152 -5.78 9.66 2.71
CA TRP A 152 -6.85 10.41 3.40
C TRP A 152 -6.37 10.96 4.74
N GLU A 153 -6.86 12.15 5.08
CA GLU A 153 -6.51 12.83 6.33
C GLU A 153 -6.98 12.05 7.56
N GLN A 154 -8.16 11.45 7.46
CA GLN A 154 -8.75 10.58 8.47
C GLN A 154 -9.21 9.28 7.81
N ILE A 155 -9.17 8.19 8.55
CA ILE A 155 -9.52 6.85 8.07
C ILE A 155 -10.51 6.18 9.02
N PRO A 156 -11.32 5.21 8.55
CA PRO A 156 -12.14 4.40 9.44
C PRO A 156 -11.30 3.71 10.51
N GLU A 157 -11.69 3.84 11.77
CA GLU A 157 -11.00 3.17 12.88
C GLU A 157 -11.10 1.65 12.74
N ASN A 158 -12.28 1.16 12.40
CA ASN A 158 -12.53 -0.26 12.15
C ASN A 158 -13.48 -0.46 10.97
N THR A 159 -13.57 -1.69 10.47
CA THR A 159 -14.44 -2.09 9.37
C THR A 159 -15.37 -3.23 9.78
N SER A 160 -15.54 -3.49 11.08
CA SER A 160 -16.36 -4.58 11.58
C SER A 160 -17.87 -4.29 11.51
N THR A 161 -18.66 -5.31 11.24
CA THR A 161 -20.11 -5.24 11.13
C THR A 161 -20.84 -4.58 12.33
N PRO A 162 -20.42 -4.81 13.60
CA PRO A 162 -21.08 -4.15 14.73
C PRO A 162 -21.04 -2.62 14.68
N ALA A 163 -19.94 -2.03 14.24
CA ALA A 163 -19.83 -0.57 14.12
C ALA A 163 -20.79 -0.02 13.04
N LEU A 164 -20.97 -0.74 11.94
CA LEU A 164 -21.93 -0.36 10.89
C LEU A 164 -23.38 -0.45 11.36
N ALA A 165 -23.68 -1.40 12.24
CA ALA A 165 -25.04 -1.59 12.79
C ALA A 165 -25.44 -0.53 13.83
N THR A 166 -24.49 0.22 14.40
CA THR A 166 -24.70 1.15 15.53
C THR A 166 -24.61 2.64 15.16
N GLY A 167 -24.75 3.00 13.91
CA GLY A 167 -24.82 4.41 13.50
C GLY A 167 -23.63 4.94 12.69
N GLY A 168 -22.91 4.07 12.04
CA GLY A 168 -21.81 4.43 11.15
C GLY A 168 -20.42 4.18 11.77
N VAL A 169 -19.43 4.25 10.92
CA VAL A 169 -18.02 4.03 11.28
C VAL A 169 -17.40 5.34 11.78
N THR A 170 -16.66 5.28 12.88
CA THR A 170 -15.85 6.40 13.38
C THR A 170 -14.55 6.53 12.60
N PHE A 171 -14.05 7.76 12.51
CA PHE A 171 -12.80 8.09 11.83
C PHE A 171 -11.73 8.52 12.82
N ILE A 172 -10.48 8.17 12.52
CA ILE A 172 -9.29 8.57 13.27
C ILE A 172 -8.29 9.26 12.32
N PRO A 173 -7.45 10.19 12.81
CA PRO A 173 -6.39 10.80 12.01
C PRO A 173 -5.46 9.76 11.38
N GLY A 174 -4.96 10.01 10.17
CA GLY A 174 -4.08 9.09 9.45
C GLY A 174 -2.86 8.66 10.27
N LYS A 175 -2.28 9.57 11.06
CA LYS A 175 -1.17 9.25 11.97
C LYS A 175 -1.55 8.17 13.01
N GLN A 176 -2.77 8.20 13.52
CA GLN A 176 -3.28 7.14 14.41
C GLN A 176 -3.57 5.85 13.63
N GLY A 177 -3.94 5.96 12.35
CA GLY A 177 -4.06 4.82 11.45
C GLY A 177 -2.74 4.06 11.28
N TYR A 178 -1.62 4.75 11.14
CA TYR A 178 -0.30 4.10 11.14
C TYR A 178 -0.01 3.39 12.47
N ALA A 179 -0.33 3.99 13.61
CA ALA A 179 -0.17 3.34 14.90
C ALA A 179 -1.08 2.09 15.05
N LEU A 180 -2.30 2.14 14.49
CA LEU A 180 -3.19 0.98 14.42
C LEU A 180 -2.56 -0.17 13.59
N ALA A 181 -1.94 0.15 12.47
CA ALA A 181 -1.21 -0.84 11.66
C ALA A 181 -0.03 -1.45 12.44
N VAL A 182 0.75 -0.61 13.16
CA VAL A 182 1.86 -1.08 14.01
C VAL A 182 1.34 -2.06 15.08
N THR A 183 0.25 -1.72 15.76
CA THR A 183 -0.36 -2.60 16.78
C THR A 183 -0.79 -3.95 16.18
N ALA A 184 -1.40 -3.96 15.01
CA ALA A 184 -1.77 -5.21 14.33
C ALA A 184 -0.54 -6.06 13.97
N LEU A 185 0.52 -5.43 13.46
CA LEU A 185 1.78 -6.09 13.12
C LEU A 185 2.48 -6.64 14.35
N ASP A 186 2.47 -5.92 15.49
CA ASP A 186 3.01 -6.42 16.76
C ASP A 186 2.33 -7.68 17.23
N ASN A 187 1.00 -7.71 17.18
CA ASN A 187 0.22 -8.88 17.56
C ASN A 187 0.57 -10.09 16.67
N ALA A 188 0.73 -9.88 15.36
CA ALA A 188 1.14 -10.94 14.45
C ALA A 188 2.58 -11.40 14.69
N ILE A 189 3.53 -10.48 14.94
CA ILE A 189 4.91 -10.81 15.30
C ILE A 189 4.96 -11.63 16.59
N ASN A 190 4.22 -11.22 17.62
CA ASN A 190 4.13 -11.99 18.88
C ASN A 190 3.58 -13.38 18.64
N THR A 191 2.58 -13.53 17.77
CA THR A 191 1.99 -14.81 17.41
C THR A 191 3.02 -15.73 16.75
N VAL A 192 3.75 -15.27 15.73
CA VAL A 192 4.74 -16.10 15.02
C VAL A 192 5.99 -16.36 15.87
N THR A 193 6.29 -15.50 16.82
CA THR A 193 7.37 -15.70 17.78
C THR A 193 7.02 -16.80 18.80
N ALA A 194 5.80 -16.77 19.31
CA ALA A 194 5.30 -17.79 20.26
C ALA A 194 5.05 -19.15 19.59
N THR A 195 4.60 -19.13 18.33
CA THR A 195 4.28 -20.34 17.56
C THR A 195 4.82 -20.17 16.12
N PRO A 196 5.92 -20.83 15.78
CA PRO A 196 6.48 -20.75 14.41
C PRO A 196 5.46 -21.15 13.35
N ILE A 197 5.57 -20.53 12.19
CA ILE A 197 4.68 -20.82 11.05
C ILE A 197 4.89 -22.24 10.56
N GLY A 198 3.80 -23.00 10.47
CA GLY A 198 3.82 -24.39 9.99
C GLY A 198 4.02 -24.50 8.48
N THR A 199 4.76 -25.53 8.04
CA THR A 199 4.93 -25.83 6.61
C THR A 199 3.59 -26.15 5.93
N SER A 200 2.63 -26.67 6.67
CA SER A 200 1.24 -26.89 6.23
C SER A 200 0.55 -25.61 5.77
N PHE A 201 0.86 -24.45 6.38
CA PHE A 201 0.36 -23.15 5.91
C PHE A 201 1.17 -22.64 4.72
N LEU A 202 2.49 -22.70 4.78
CA LEU A 202 3.38 -22.15 3.74
C LEU A 202 3.13 -22.79 2.37
N SER A 203 2.67 -24.04 2.31
CA SER A 203 2.30 -24.69 1.05
C SER A 203 1.00 -24.16 0.41
N ASN A 204 0.21 -23.36 1.12
CA ASN A 204 -1.05 -22.79 0.63
C ASN A 204 -0.95 -21.35 0.15
N ILE A 205 0.21 -20.72 0.26
CA ILE A 205 0.42 -19.31 -0.13
C ILE A 205 1.52 -19.18 -1.18
N PRO A 206 1.57 -18.07 -1.94
CA PRO A 206 2.69 -17.79 -2.81
C PRO A 206 4.01 -17.74 -2.04
N ALA A 207 5.00 -18.51 -2.46
CA ALA A 207 6.31 -18.57 -1.81
C ALA A 207 7.15 -17.29 -1.93
N SER A 208 6.66 -16.31 -2.70
CA SER A 208 7.33 -15.03 -2.94
C SER A 208 7.25 -14.05 -1.75
N VAL A 209 6.37 -14.30 -0.80
CA VAL A 209 6.21 -13.46 0.40
C VAL A 209 6.96 -14.07 1.57
N ASP A 210 8.05 -13.42 1.99
CA ASP A 210 8.67 -13.73 3.28
C ASP A 210 7.87 -13.04 4.40
N ILE A 211 7.08 -13.86 5.13
CA ILE A 211 6.12 -13.33 6.10
C ILE A 211 6.82 -12.57 7.21
N VAL A 212 7.84 -13.16 7.84
CA VAL A 212 8.46 -12.61 9.05
C VAL A 212 9.19 -11.30 8.74
N ASN A 213 10.03 -11.28 7.69
CA ASN A 213 10.69 -10.04 7.27
C ASN A 213 9.69 -8.97 6.86
N THR A 214 8.59 -9.35 6.18
CA THR A 214 7.55 -8.39 5.77
C THR A 214 6.84 -7.77 6.96
N LEU A 215 6.51 -8.54 8.00
CA LEU A 215 5.91 -8.00 9.23
C LEU A 215 6.82 -6.93 9.86
N TYR A 216 8.11 -7.22 10.01
CA TYR A 216 9.06 -6.27 10.57
C TYR A 216 9.30 -5.05 9.67
N ALA A 217 9.38 -5.25 8.35
CA ALA A 217 9.58 -4.14 7.41
C ALA A 217 8.38 -3.18 7.39
N LEU A 218 7.15 -3.70 7.38
CA LEU A 218 5.95 -2.87 7.47
C LEU A 218 5.81 -2.19 8.84
N LYS A 219 6.18 -2.88 9.93
CA LYS A 219 6.24 -2.29 11.26
C LYS A 219 7.23 -1.11 11.29
N ALA A 220 8.41 -1.27 10.72
CA ALA A 220 9.41 -0.19 10.63
C ALA A 220 8.87 1.01 9.84
N ARG A 221 8.23 0.77 8.67
CA ARG A 221 7.63 1.81 7.83
C ARG A 221 6.55 2.58 8.59
N TYR A 222 5.57 1.89 9.15
CA TYR A 222 4.43 2.55 9.77
C TYR A 222 4.74 3.17 11.14
N ALA A 223 5.71 2.62 11.89
CA ALA A 223 6.22 3.25 13.09
C ALA A 223 6.94 4.58 12.77
N LEU A 224 7.75 4.62 11.70
CA LEU A 224 8.33 5.86 11.19
C LEU A 224 7.25 6.90 10.85
N TYR A 225 6.19 6.49 10.14
CA TYR A 225 5.10 7.39 9.74
C TYR A 225 4.25 7.86 10.94
N ALA A 226 4.11 7.01 11.95
CA ALA A 226 3.50 7.38 13.23
C ALA A 226 4.37 8.34 14.06
N GLY A 227 5.66 8.46 13.76
CA GLY A 227 6.64 9.25 14.50
C GLY A 227 7.26 8.51 15.69
N ASP A 228 7.10 7.19 15.77
CA ASP A 228 7.74 6.33 16.75
C ASP A 228 9.08 5.82 16.19
N TYR A 229 10.11 6.66 16.31
CA TYR A 229 11.44 6.38 15.76
C TYR A 229 12.15 5.21 16.46
N THR A 230 11.88 5.01 17.75
CA THR A 230 12.46 3.90 18.52
C THR A 230 11.94 2.56 18.00
N THR A 231 10.64 2.43 17.87
CA THR A 231 10.01 1.22 17.30
C THR A 231 10.42 1.01 15.85
N ALA A 232 10.49 2.08 15.05
CA ALA A 232 10.89 2.01 13.64
C ALA A 232 12.31 1.44 13.47
N MET A 233 13.28 1.94 14.24
CA MET A 233 14.68 1.43 14.23
C MET A 233 14.75 -0.03 14.68
N ALA A 234 14.13 -0.35 15.82
CA ALA A 234 14.15 -1.71 16.36
C ALA A 234 13.52 -2.74 15.39
N ALA A 235 12.47 -2.35 14.67
CA ALA A 235 11.86 -3.20 13.67
C ALA A 235 12.73 -3.34 12.41
N ALA A 236 13.32 -2.24 11.92
CA ALA A 236 14.23 -2.27 10.77
C ALA A 236 15.48 -3.15 11.02
N ASP A 237 15.98 -3.20 12.26
CA ASP A 237 17.09 -4.07 12.66
C ASP A 237 16.76 -5.57 12.59
N LYS A 238 15.50 -5.94 12.61
CA LYS A 238 15.05 -7.33 12.52
C LYS A 238 14.90 -7.84 11.09
N VAL A 239 14.92 -6.94 10.11
CA VAL A 239 14.75 -7.31 8.70
C VAL A 239 16.07 -7.84 8.12
N ASN A 240 16.05 -9.04 7.58
CA ASN A 240 17.18 -9.57 6.82
C ASN A 240 17.20 -8.94 5.42
N LEU A 241 18.18 -8.07 5.18
CA LEU A 241 18.31 -7.31 3.94
C LEU A 241 18.70 -8.17 2.71
N ASN A 242 19.06 -9.44 2.93
CA ASN A 242 19.43 -10.38 1.87
C ASN A 242 18.25 -11.27 1.43
N VAL A 243 17.05 -11.02 1.93
CA VAL A 243 15.85 -11.78 1.60
C VAL A 243 14.89 -10.91 0.80
N GLN A 244 14.37 -11.48 -0.29
CA GLN A 244 13.31 -10.85 -1.08
C GLN A 244 11.93 -11.18 -0.50
N SER A 245 11.02 -10.21 -0.52
CA SER A 245 9.59 -10.41 -0.30
C SER A 245 8.81 -9.61 -1.33
N THR A 246 8.04 -10.32 -2.17
CA THR A 246 7.45 -9.74 -3.37
C THR A 246 6.01 -10.14 -3.58
N LEU A 247 5.26 -9.28 -4.23
CA LEU A 247 4.02 -9.62 -4.92
C LEU A 247 4.40 -10.29 -6.25
N SER A 248 4.05 -11.55 -6.40
CA SER A 248 4.26 -12.30 -7.64
C SER A 248 3.05 -12.23 -8.56
N PHE A 249 3.30 -12.36 -9.86
CA PHE A 249 2.27 -12.29 -10.90
C PHE A 249 2.28 -13.55 -11.75
N ASN A 250 1.18 -13.83 -12.43
CA ASN A 250 0.99 -14.96 -13.33
C ASN A 250 0.15 -14.56 -14.55
N ALA A 251 -0.24 -15.53 -15.37
CA ALA A 251 -1.03 -15.23 -16.58
C ALA A 251 -2.44 -14.68 -16.28
N GLN A 252 -3.00 -14.97 -15.12
CA GLN A 252 -4.34 -14.51 -14.70
C GLN A 252 -4.29 -13.17 -13.96
N ILE A 253 -3.26 -12.96 -13.16
CA ILE A 253 -3.03 -11.71 -12.42
C ILE A 253 -1.67 -11.19 -12.86
N THR A 254 -1.67 -10.26 -13.82
CA THR A 254 -0.45 -9.64 -14.36
C THR A 254 -0.07 -8.39 -13.58
N ASN A 255 1.20 -7.98 -13.66
CA ASN A 255 1.67 -6.72 -13.10
C ASN A 255 0.87 -5.54 -13.69
N PRO A 256 0.03 -4.86 -12.89
CA PRO A 256 -0.94 -3.91 -13.43
C PRO A 256 -0.28 -2.64 -13.98
N ILE A 257 0.86 -2.24 -13.44
CA ILE A 257 1.59 -1.07 -13.96
C ILE A 257 2.18 -1.40 -15.34
N PHE A 258 2.78 -2.59 -15.51
CA PHE A 258 3.23 -3.00 -16.84
C PHE A 258 2.06 -3.11 -17.80
N ALA A 259 1.04 -3.88 -17.46
CA ALA A 259 -0.06 -4.22 -18.37
C ALA A 259 -0.85 -2.98 -18.84
N LEU A 260 -1.09 -2.03 -17.93
CA LEU A 260 -1.96 -0.87 -18.21
C LEU A 260 -1.16 0.39 -18.60
N VAL A 261 0.06 0.53 -18.15
CA VAL A 261 0.86 1.75 -18.34
C VAL A 261 2.05 1.49 -19.24
N THR A 262 2.97 0.63 -18.83
CA THR A 262 4.25 0.43 -19.54
C THR A 262 4.07 -0.24 -20.89
N ALA A 263 3.27 -1.30 -20.97
CA ALA A 263 3.04 -2.04 -22.22
C ALA A 263 2.31 -1.21 -23.28
N THR A 264 1.34 -0.41 -22.85
CA THR A 264 0.55 0.45 -23.73
C THR A 264 1.21 1.82 -23.98
N ASN A 265 2.04 2.24 -23.03
CA ASN A 265 2.70 3.55 -22.99
C ASN A 265 1.72 4.72 -23.20
N ASN A 266 0.52 4.59 -22.72
CA ASN A 266 -0.62 5.40 -23.11
C ASN A 266 -1.28 6.16 -21.95
N ILE A 267 -1.23 5.67 -20.70
CA ILE A 267 -1.90 6.35 -19.59
C ILE A 267 -1.01 7.45 -19.03
N TYR A 268 0.15 7.09 -18.50
CA TYR A 268 1.16 8.03 -17.99
C TYR A 268 2.57 7.48 -18.20
N ASN A 269 3.57 8.33 -18.06
CA ASN A 269 4.96 7.94 -18.17
C ASN A 269 5.83 8.74 -17.19
N VAL A 270 7.06 8.31 -16.99
CA VAL A 270 8.05 9.05 -16.20
C VAL A 270 8.37 10.39 -16.85
N VAL A 271 8.59 11.42 -16.01
CA VAL A 271 8.89 12.78 -16.50
C VAL A 271 10.22 12.78 -17.26
N ASP A 272 11.30 12.45 -16.57
CA ASP A 272 12.67 12.34 -17.11
C ASP A 272 13.63 11.77 -16.04
N SER A 273 14.94 11.90 -16.28
CA SER A 273 15.99 11.48 -15.35
C SER A 273 16.05 12.30 -14.05
N THR A 274 15.29 13.39 -13.92
CA THR A 274 15.15 14.12 -12.65
C THR A 274 14.26 13.39 -11.66
N MET A 275 13.50 12.37 -12.12
CA MET A 275 12.54 11.61 -11.32
C MET A 275 11.51 12.52 -10.61
N GLY A 276 11.20 13.67 -11.23
CA GLY A 276 10.27 14.67 -10.69
C GLY A 276 10.82 15.47 -9.49
N LEU A 277 12.11 15.36 -9.19
CA LEU A 277 12.72 16.10 -8.10
C LEU A 277 13.16 17.50 -8.55
N PRO A 278 12.92 18.54 -7.73
CA PRO A 278 13.36 19.89 -8.03
C PRO A 278 14.87 20.07 -7.79
N VAL A 279 15.46 21.04 -8.45
CA VAL A 279 16.82 21.52 -8.08
C VAL A 279 16.75 22.07 -6.63
N PRO A 280 17.70 21.77 -5.73
CA PRO A 280 19.00 21.11 -5.96
C PRO A 280 19.02 19.60 -5.61
N ILE A 281 17.86 18.96 -5.39
CA ILE A 281 17.80 17.56 -4.92
C ILE A 281 17.60 16.54 -6.05
N GLN A 282 17.83 16.91 -7.30
CA GLN A 282 17.78 16.00 -8.43
C GLN A 282 18.81 14.87 -8.29
N PRO A 283 18.55 13.68 -8.87
CA PRO A 283 19.55 12.61 -8.90
C PRO A 283 20.85 13.07 -9.56
N ASP A 284 21.96 12.52 -9.11
CA ASP A 284 23.21 12.58 -9.85
C ASP A 284 23.06 11.74 -11.13
N LEU A 285 23.54 12.23 -12.28
CA LEU A 285 23.43 11.51 -13.55
C LEU A 285 24.22 10.18 -13.56
N ALA A 286 25.18 10.02 -12.65
CA ALA A 286 25.93 8.78 -12.43
C ALA A 286 25.15 7.76 -11.58
N ASP A 287 24.04 8.13 -10.97
CA ASP A 287 23.24 7.26 -10.11
C ASP A 287 22.69 6.06 -10.90
N GLN A 288 23.14 4.86 -10.54
CA GLN A 288 22.78 3.63 -11.26
C GLN A 288 21.28 3.23 -11.05
N ARG A 289 20.57 3.85 -10.12
CA ARG A 289 19.13 3.67 -9.97
C ARG A 289 18.34 4.31 -11.11
N ILE A 290 18.88 5.35 -11.77
CA ILE A 290 18.25 5.97 -12.95
C ILE A 290 18.06 4.92 -14.06
N PRO A 291 19.10 4.26 -14.60
CA PRO A 291 18.92 3.26 -15.65
C PRO A 291 18.18 2.00 -15.20
N PHE A 292 18.09 1.74 -13.87
CA PHE A 292 17.27 0.66 -13.35
C PHE A 292 15.77 0.97 -13.50
N TYR A 293 15.34 2.16 -13.03
CA TYR A 293 13.92 2.54 -13.03
C TYR A 293 13.43 3.12 -14.34
N ILE A 294 14.33 3.68 -15.15
CA ILE A 294 14.00 4.43 -16.37
C ILE A 294 14.75 3.85 -17.55
N ALA A 295 14.05 3.11 -18.38
CA ALA A 295 14.60 2.71 -19.68
C ALA A 295 14.54 3.91 -20.65
N ARG A 296 15.64 4.13 -21.37
CA ARG A 296 15.64 5.11 -22.46
C ARG A 296 15.11 4.46 -23.73
N PRO A 297 13.98 4.91 -24.24
CA PRO A 297 13.47 4.39 -25.51
C PRO A 297 14.13 5.10 -26.68
N LEU A 298 13.89 4.53 -27.84
CA LEU A 298 14.08 5.16 -29.13
C LEU A 298 13.05 6.31 -29.28
N LYS A 299 13.39 7.51 -28.74
CA LYS A 299 12.66 8.79 -28.91
C LYS A 299 11.11 8.75 -28.91
N PRO A 300 10.45 9.75 -28.36
CA PRO A 300 10.93 10.97 -27.66
C PRO A 300 10.74 10.90 -26.13
N ARG A 301 10.48 9.74 -25.51
CA ARG A 301 10.05 9.59 -24.12
C ARG A 301 10.92 8.63 -23.35
N PHE A 302 11.06 8.89 -22.05
CA PHE A 302 11.60 7.91 -21.11
C PHE A 302 10.52 6.87 -20.79
N ASN A 303 10.89 5.60 -20.64
CA ASN A 303 9.95 4.54 -20.28
C ASN A 303 10.17 4.07 -18.86
N ILE A 304 9.06 3.77 -18.19
CA ILE A 304 9.07 3.09 -16.89
C ILE A 304 9.70 1.70 -17.06
N SER A 305 10.59 1.33 -16.14
CA SER A 305 11.30 0.06 -16.09
C SER A 305 11.31 -0.52 -14.66
N GLY A 306 12.41 -1.15 -14.25
CA GLY A 306 12.58 -1.73 -12.92
C GLY A 306 11.56 -2.81 -12.64
N PHE A 307 10.75 -2.60 -11.62
CA PHE A 307 9.72 -3.55 -11.19
C PHE A 307 8.48 -3.60 -12.09
N PHE A 308 8.46 -2.81 -13.18
CA PHE A 308 7.31 -2.67 -14.09
C PHE A 308 7.67 -2.94 -15.56
N LYS A 309 8.63 -3.84 -15.80
CA LYS A 309 9.17 -4.12 -17.16
C LYS A 309 8.51 -5.30 -17.90
N SER A 310 7.68 -6.10 -17.21
CA SER A 310 6.93 -7.20 -17.85
C SER A 310 5.68 -7.58 -17.04
N ASN A 311 4.76 -8.32 -17.65
CA ASN A 311 3.57 -8.87 -16.98
C ASN A 311 3.87 -9.71 -15.74
N LEU A 312 5.04 -10.34 -15.69
CA LEU A 312 5.43 -11.27 -14.63
C LEU A 312 6.49 -10.69 -13.68
N THR A 313 6.93 -9.44 -13.91
CA THR A 313 7.93 -8.82 -13.02
C THR A 313 7.34 -8.63 -11.64
N ALA A 314 7.91 -9.30 -10.64
CA ALA A 314 7.50 -9.20 -9.26
C ALA A 314 7.77 -7.79 -8.70
N VAL A 315 6.88 -7.32 -7.82
CA VAL A 315 7.00 -6.01 -7.17
C VAL A 315 7.35 -6.22 -5.69
N PRO A 316 8.44 -5.62 -5.18
CA PRO A 316 8.81 -5.70 -3.77
C PRO A 316 7.73 -5.13 -2.85
N ILE A 317 7.50 -5.78 -1.71
CA ILE A 317 6.67 -5.22 -0.63
C ILE A 317 7.47 -4.18 0.15
N TYR A 318 8.77 -4.40 0.28
CA TYR A 318 9.75 -3.46 0.83
C TYR A 318 11.10 -3.63 0.12
N LEU A 319 11.96 -2.63 0.25
CA LEU A 319 13.35 -2.68 -0.26
C LEU A 319 14.36 -2.67 0.89
N PRO A 320 15.54 -3.32 0.74
CA PRO A 320 16.63 -3.20 1.70
C PRO A 320 17.03 -1.74 1.95
N GLY A 321 17.10 -0.94 0.90
CA GLY A 321 17.41 0.49 1.00
C GLY A 321 16.38 1.27 1.79
N GLU A 322 15.11 0.88 1.78
CA GLU A 322 14.08 1.49 2.62
C GLU A 322 14.41 1.32 4.11
N MET A 323 14.78 0.12 4.53
CA MET A 323 15.13 -0.16 5.93
C MET A 323 16.34 0.67 6.40
N LEU A 324 17.35 0.81 5.54
CA LEU A 324 18.51 1.65 5.82
C LEU A 324 18.14 3.14 5.91
N LEU A 325 17.25 3.61 5.03
CA LEU A 325 16.77 5.00 5.02
C LEU A 325 15.84 5.31 6.19
N ILE A 326 15.03 4.34 6.65
CA ILE A 326 14.27 4.46 7.90
C ILE A 326 15.23 4.72 9.07
N LYS A 327 16.29 3.93 9.19
CA LYS A 327 17.30 4.10 10.24
C LYS A 327 18.01 5.45 10.13
N ALA A 328 18.41 5.84 8.91
CA ALA A 328 19.04 7.13 8.67
C ALA A 328 18.14 8.29 9.12
N GLU A 329 16.86 8.25 8.78
CA GLU A 329 15.88 9.27 9.17
C GLU A 329 15.64 9.29 10.68
N CYS A 330 15.48 8.13 11.31
CA CYS A 330 15.28 8.05 12.76
C CYS A 330 16.46 8.63 13.54
N TYR A 331 17.70 8.33 13.15
CA TYR A 331 18.89 8.93 13.76
C TYR A 331 18.91 10.45 13.55
N ALA A 332 18.69 10.92 12.32
CA ALA A 332 18.65 12.35 12.02
C ALA A 332 17.62 13.08 12.89
N ARG A 333 16.39 12.55 13.01
CA ARG A 333 15.33 13.16 13.82
C ARG A 333 15.54 13.05 15.34
N GLN A 334 16.47 12.23 15.78
CA GLN A 334 16.95 12.14 17.16
C GLN A 334 18.26 12.93 17.35
N HIS A 335 18.59 13.83 16.42
CA HIS A 335 19.77 14.71 16.43
C HIS A 335 21.11 13.98 16.34
N ASP A 336 21.13 12.72 15.93
CA ASP A 336 22.36 11.93 15.71
C ASP A 336 22.73 11.96 14.22
N VAL A 337 23.35 13.07 13.80
CA VAL A 337 23.80 13.28 12.42
C VAL A 337 24.83 12.23 12.00
N THR A 338 25.70 11.82 12.91
CA THR A 338 26.80 10.89 12.63
C THR A 338 26.25 9.52 12.23
N ASN A 339 25.42 8.92 13.05
CA ASN A 339 24.82 7.62 12.73
C ASN A 339 23.84 7.71 11.55
N GLY A 340 23.04 8.79 11.46
CA GLY A 340 22.17 9.03 10.31
C GLY A 340 22.94 9.02 8.99
N LEU A 341 24.10 9.68 8.96
CA LEU A 341 24.96 9.73 7.76
C LEU A 341 25.57 8.36 7.42
N ILE A 342 25.94 7.56 8.43
CA ILE A 342 26.44 6.19 8.21
C ILE A 342 25.37 5.35 7.47
N TYR A 343 24.12 5.38 7.93
CA TYR A 343 23.05 4.61 7.28
C TYR A 343 22.66 5.16 5.93
N LEU A 344 22.64 6.47 5.73
CA LEU A 344 22.44 7.08 4.42
C LEU A 344 23.52 6.62 3.43
N ASN A 345 24.79 6.65 3.84
CA ASN A 345 25.89 6.25 2.96
C ASN A 345 25.86 4.77 2.58
N LYS A 346 25.30 3.89 3.41
CA LYS A 346 25.05 2.49 3.01
C LYS A 346 24.10 2.38 1.79
N VAL A 347 23.21 3.34 1.57
CA VAL A 347 22.34 3.40 0.39
C VAL A 347 23.03 4.10 -0.77
N VAL A 348 23.73 5.21 -0.50
CA VAL A 348 24.41 6.02 -1.51
C VAL A 348 25.53 5.25 -2.20
N THR A 349 26.32 4.50 -1.44
CA THR A 349 27.46 3.73 -1.97
C THR A 349 27.12 2.31 -2.41
N LYS A 350 25.88 1.84 -2.12
CA LYS A 350 25.42 0.51 -2.50
C LYS A 350 25.46 0.32 -4.02
N THR A 351 26.15 -0.72 -4.48
CA THR A 351 26.14 -1.10 -5.89
C THR A 351 24.90 -1.94 -6.24
N PRO A 352 24.45 -1.97 -7.50
CA PRO A 352 23.38 -2.87 -7.93
C PRO A 352 23.64 -4.35 -7.58
N ALA A 353 24.88 -4.81 -7.70
CA ALA A 353 25.28 -6.18 -7.35
C ALA A 353 25.22 -6.47 -5.84
N GLY A 354 25.26 -5.44 -5.01
CA GLY A 354 25.16 -5.54 -3.55
C GLY A 354 23.71 -5.50 -3.01
N ASP A 355 22.72 -5.54 -3.87
CA ASP A 355 21.30 -5.47 -3.50
C ASP A 355 20.52 -6.64 -4.10
N VAL A 356 19.71 -7.32 -3.31
CA VAL A 356 18.93 -8.51 -3.75
C VAL A 356 17.94 -8.23 -4.88
N TYR A 357 17.58 -6.96 -5.07
CA TYR A 357 16.70 -6.51 -6.17
C TYR A 357 17.46 -5.79 -7.29
N GLY A 358 18.77 -5.58 -7.13
CA GLY A 358 19.58 -4.84 -8.08
C GLY A 358 19.41 -3.32 -7.99
N VAL A 359 18.85 -2.80 -6.90
CA VAL A 359 18.69 -1.35 -6.66
C VAL A 359 19.91 -0.81 -5.93
N GLY A 360 20.73 -0.04 -6.61
CA GLY A 360 21.94 0.53 -6.04
C GLY A 360 22.37 1.81 -6.74
N ALA A 361 22.76 2.83 -5.97
CA ALA A 361 23.20 4.11 -6.52
C ALA A 361 24.63 4.08 -7.07
N ALA A 362 25.51 3.32 -6.42
CA ALA A 362 26.94 3.23 -6.72
C ALA A 362 27.64 4.60 -6.79
N LEU A 363 27.25 5.53 -5.94
CA LEU A 363 27.82 6.89 -5.87
C LEU A 363 28.89 6.98 -4.77
N PRO A 364 29.77 7.98 -4.81
CA PRO A 364 30.63 8.32 -3.70
C PRO A 364 29.81 8.67 -2.44
N ALA A 365 30.39 8.42 -1.26
CA ALA A 365 29.79 8.81 0.00
C ALA A 365 29.54 10.32 0.07
N VAL A 366 28.40 10.71 0.66
CA VAL A 366 28.03 12.10 0.89
C VAL A 366 28.38 12.52 2.33
N SER A 367 28.42 13.83 2.57
CA SER A 367 28.58 14.43 3.89
C SER A 367 27.43 15.39 4.20
N ALA A 368 27.15 15.57 5.48
CA ALA A 368 26.21 16.56 5.99
C ALA A 368 26.79 17.17 7.28
N GLY A 369 26.77 18.48 7.37
CA GLY A 369 27.26 19.24 8.53
C GLY A 369 26.17 19.55 9.55
N SER A 370 24.91 19.27 9.24
CA SER A 370 23.76 19.57 10.10
C SER A 370 22.61 18.60 9.87
N GLU A 371 21.69 18.54 10.85
CA GLU A 371 20.46 17.73 10.74
C GLU A 371 19.58 18.14 9.53
N PRO A 372 19.30 19.41 9.27
CA PRO A 372 18.50 19.81 8.10
C PRO A 372 19.13 19.41 6.76
N GLU A 373 20.45 19.48 6.66
CA GLU A 373 21.19 19.04 5.47
C GLU A 373 21.08 17.52 5.31
N LEU A 374 21.29 16.76 6.39
CA LEU A 374 21.13 15.30 6.40
C LEU A 374 19.72 14.88 6.02
N LEU A 375 18.68 15.52 6.60
CA LEU A 375 17.29 15.23 6.26
C LEU A 375 16.99 15.53 4.79
N THR A 376 17.57 16.58 4.21
CA THR A 376 17.44 16.89 2.78
C THR A 376 18.04 15.80 1.90
N LEU A 377 19.22 15.29 2.27
CA LEU A 377 19.87 14.17 1.56
C LEU A 377 19.06 12.87 1.72
N ILE A 378 18.56 12.58 2.92
CA ILE A 378 17.72 11.40 3.17
C ILE A 378 16.47 11.49 2.30
N TYR A 379 15.76 12.63 2.25
CA TYR A 379 14.59 12.81 1.39
C TYR A 379 14.93 12.56 -0.08
N LYS A 380 16.01 13.17 -0.59
CA LYS A 380 16.50 12.93 -1.95
C LYS A 380 16.65 11.43 -2.22
N HIS A 381 17.41 10.74 -1.38
CA HIS A 381 17.72 9.33 -1.61
C HIS A 381 16.52 8.40 -1.38
N ARG A 382 15.55 8.76 -0.50
CA ARG A 382 14.28 8.05 -0.36
C ARG A 382 13.47 8.13 -1.66
N ARG A 383 13.33 9.33 -2.24
CA ARG A 383 12.58 9.54 -3.49
C ARG A 383 13.18 8.77 -4.67
N ILE A 384 14.51 8.60 -4.71
CA ILE A 384 15.19 7.86 -5.78
C ILE A 384 15.15 6.35 -5.51
N GLU A 385 15.45 5.91 -4.29
CA GLU A 385 15.47 4.49 -3.91
C GLU A 385 14.09 3.84 -4.03
N LEU A 386 13.05 4.58 -3.68
CA LEU A 386 11.67 4.11 -3.60
C LEU A 386 10.81 4.65 -4.75
N PHE A 387 11.44 5.00 -5.88
CA PHE A 387 10.76 5.58 -7.03
C PHE A 387 9.55 4.76 -7.47
N MET A 388 8.40 5.40 -7.62
CA MET A 388 7.10 4.76 -7.88
C MET A 388 6.75 3.67 -6.83
N GLY A 389 7.20 3.85 -5.58
CA GLY A 389 6.97 2.93 -4.47
C GLY A 389 5.73 3.25 -3.63
N ALA A 390 4.91 4.22 -4.04
CA ALA A 390 3.71 4.70 -3.35
C ALA A 390 3.98 5.32 -1.95
N GLN A 391 5.22 5.73 -1.66
CA GLN A 391 5.63 6.35 -0.39
C GLN A 391 5.92 7.86 -0.54
N GLU A 392 6.06 8.34 -1.75
CA GLU A 392 6.51 9.68 -2.12
C GLU A 392 5.61 10.80 -1.58
N LEU A 393 4.30 10.57 -1.50
CA LEU A 393 3.35 11.55 -0.97
C LEU A 393 3.52 11.74 0.54
N GLU A 394 3.64 10.63 1.29
CA GLU A 394 3.88 10.67 2.73
C GLU A 394 5.26 11.25 3.04
N ASP A 395 6.28 10.85 2.29
CA ASP A 395 7.63 11.40 2.43
C ASP A 395 7.61 12.91 2.21
N SER A 396 6.94 13.41 1.18
CA SER A 396 6.82 14.86 0.93
C SER A 396 6.19 15.61 2.11
N ARG A 397 5.13 15.06 2.73
CA ARG A 397 4.50 15.67 3.92
C ARG A 397 5.41 15.61 5.14
N ARG A 398 5.98 14.44 5.44
CA ARG A 398 6.78 14.19 6.64
C ARG A 398 8.09 14.97 6.66
N PHE A 399 8.68 15.22 5.50
CA PHE A 399 9.85 16.08 5.36
C PHE A 399 9.50 17.58 5.23
N GLY A 400 8.24 17.97 5.41
CA GLY A 400 7.82 19.36 5.37
C GLY A 400 8.06 20.04 4.02
N ARG A 401 8.04 19.28 2.91
CA ARG A 401 8.27 19.83 1.59
C ARG A 401 7.13 20.78 1.19
N PRO A 402 7.44 21.81 0.40
CA PRO A 402 6.42 22.77 -0.07
C PRO A 402 5.25 22.05 -0.75
N VAL A 403 4.03 22.55 -0.54
CA VAL A 403 2.83 21.99 -1.18
C VAL A 403 2.90 22.02 -2.71
N THR A 404 3.72 22.91 -3.26
CA THR A 404 3.99 22.99 -4.71
C THR A 404 4.73 21.77 -5.28
N GLU A 405 5.37 20.96 -4.43
CA GLU A 405 6.01 19.71 -4.83
C GLU A 405 5.03 18.51 -4.82
N ARG A 406 3.80 18.72 -4.39
CA ARG A 406 2.70 17.78 -4.49
C ARG A 406 1.42 18.53 -4.87
N LYS A 407 0.65 17.93 -5.73
CA LYS A 407 -0.51 18.60 -6.32
C LYS A 407 -1.75 18.57 -5.43
N ARG A 408 -1.75 17.72 -4.40
CA ARG A 408 -2.78 17.63 -3.36
C ARG A 408 -2.23 16.90 -2.13
N ASN A 409 -2.67 17.31 -0.93
CA ASN A 409 -2.26 16.67 0.32
C ASN A 409 -2.98 15.35 0.58
N TYR A 410 -4.31 15.35 0.44
CA TYR A 410 -5.18 14.20 0.70
C TYR A 410 -6.32 14.18 -0.31
N PHE A 411 -6.83 13.00 -0.60
CA PHE A 411 -7.98 12.82 -1.49
C PHE A 411 -9.30 13.25 -0.83
N PRO A 412 -10.31 13.64 -1.64
CA PRO A 412 -11.68 13.77 -1.17
C PRO A 412 -12.21 12.37 -0.80
N TYR A 413 -13.15 12.32 0.14
CA TYR A 413 -13.83 11.06 0.42
C TYR A 413 -14.75 10.71 -0.75
N PRO A 414 -14.81 9.42 -1.16
CA PRO A 414 -15.68 8.99 -2.25
C PRO A 414 -17.14 9.40 -2.00
N PHE A 415 -17.84 9.74 -3.07
CA PHE A 415 -19.26 10.12 -3.00
C PHE A 415 -20.12 9.08 -2.27
N VAL A 416 -19.88 7.79 -2.53
CA VAL A 416 -20.63 6.69 -1.90
C VAL A 416 -20.39 6.67 -0.39
N GLU A 417 -19.12 6.82 0.07
CA GLU A 417 -18.83 6.89 1.51
C GLU A 417 -19.55 8.05 2.17
N ARG A 418 -19.51 9.23 1.56
CA ARG A 418 -20.17 10.43 2.09
C ARG A 418 -21.68 10.28 2.14
N ASN A 419 -22.27 9.60 1.16
CA ASN A 419 -23.72 9.39 1.10
C ASN A 419 -24.20 8.37 2.14
N ASP A 420 -23.43 7.33 2.38
CA ASP A 420 -23.85 6.16 3.16
C ASP A 420 -23.38 6.22 4.62
N ASN A 421 -22.37 7.04 4.94
CA ASN A 421 -21.81 7.18 6.29
C ASN A 421 -21.88 8.65 6.76
N PRO A 422 -22.80 8.98 7.69
CA PRO A 422 -22.97 10.34 8.19
C PRO A 422 -21.74 10.85 8.98
N ASN A 423 -20.85 9.96 9.42
CA ASN A 423 -19.63 10.31 10.15
C ASN A 423 -18.45 10.64 9.22
N THR A 424 -18.65 10.58 7.89
CA THR A 424 -17.58 10.91 6.93
C THR A 424 -17.09 12.34 7.15
N PRO A 425 -15.79 12.57 7.41
CA PRO A 425 -15.26 13.90 7.64
C PRO A 425 -15.43 14.82 6.43
N GLN A 426 -15.33 16.13 6.65
CA GLN A 426 -15.24 17.09 5.53
C GLN A 426 -14.04 16.80 4.65
N ASP A 427 -14.14 17.10 3.37
CA ASP A 427 -13.00 16.96 2.46
C ASP A 427 -11.87 17.91 2.90
N PRO A 428 -10.62 17.41 2.96
CA PRO A 428 -9.49 18.24 3.34
C PRO A 428 -9.22 19.32 2.30
N ALA A 429 -8.67 20.44 2.75
CA ALA A 429 -8.14 21.47 1.87
C ALA A 429 -7.00 20.90 0.99
N PHE A 430 -6.83 21.45 -0.20
CA PHE A 430 -5.83 21.03 -1.18
C PHE A 430 -4.71 22.05 -1.38
#